data_68227cd201aa7899b479eee757fca27c
#
_entry.id   68227cd201aa7899b479eee757fca27c
#
_cell.length_a   1.000
_cell.length_b   1.000
_cell.length_c   1.000
_cell.angle_alpha   90.00
_cell.angle_beta   90.00
_cell.angle_gamma   90.00
#
_symmetry.space_group_name_H-M   'P 1'
#
loop_
_entity.id
_entity.type
_entity.pdbx_description
1 polymer ?
#
loop_
_entity_poly.entity_id
_entity_poly.type
_entity_poly.pdbx_seq_one_letter_code
_entity_poly.pdbx_strand_id
1 'polypeptide(L)'
;GVDWTLVSDTLRRVGMASRAPELHRKAFEASHTVVFAYSNGQLVGFGRAISDGAYQAAVYEMAVAPEFQKQGIGAKIMQALLARLPGCNVILYASPGKEDFYRKLGLRKMKTGMALFQNADAMAQKGFTD
;
A
#
# COMPACT_ATOMS: atom_id res chain seq x y z
N GLY A 1 18.73 -7.79 4.58
CA GLY A 1 17.84 -6.69 4.82
C GLY A 1 17.14 -6.20 3.57
N VAL A 2 16.19 -5.29 3.77
CA VAL A 2 15.41 -4.72 2.69
C VAL A 2 16.20 -3.62 1.98
N ASP A 3 16.16 -3.61 0.64
CA ASP A 3 16.74 -2.53 -0.16
C ASP A 3 15.76 -1.36 -0.21
N TRP A 4 15.94 -0.38 0.67
CA TRP A 4 15.04 0.76 0.80
C TRP A 4 15.13 1.74 -0.39
N THR A 5 16.27 1.77 -1.08
CA THR A 5 16.38 2.52 -2.34
C THR A 5 15.44 1.92 -3.40
N LEU A 6 15.37 0.60 -3.46
CA LEU A 6 14.47 -0.08 -4.39
C LEU A 6 12.99 0.15 -4.03
N VAL A 7 12.67 0.23 -2.74
CA VAL A 7 11.30 0.59 -2.30
C VAL A 7 10.94 1.99 -2.83
N SER A 8 11.80 2.99 -2.62
CA SER A 8 11.58 4.34 -3.14
C SER A 8 11.42 4.35 -4.66
N ASP A 9 12.29 3.65 -5.37
CA ASP A 9 12.27 3.60 -6.83
C ASP A 9 10.99 2.93 -7.34
N THR A 10 10.57 1.84 -6.72
CA THR A 10 9.35 1.14 -7.12
C THR A 10 8.13 2.03 -6.95
N LEU A 11 8.00 2.72 -5.82
CA LEU A 11 6.89 3.64 -5.59
C LEU A 11 6.85 4.74 -6.64
N ARG A 12 8.01 5.34 -6.96
CA ARG A 12 8.09 6.35 -8.02
C ARG A 12 7.66 5.79 -9.37
N ARG A 13 8.12 4.60 -9.71
CA ARG A 13 7.84 3.97 -11.02
C ARG A 13 6.37 3.63 -11.20
N VAL A 14 5.64 3.35 -10.13
CA VAL A 14 4.20 3.05 -10.21
C VAL A 14 3.34 4.30 -10.00
N GLY A 15 3.96 5.48 -9.89
CA GLY A 15 3.23 6.75 -9.76
C GLY A 15 2.71 7.04 -8.36
N MET A 16 3.19 6.34 -7.35
CA MET A 16 2.84 6.58 -5.95
C MET A 16 3.83 7.54 -5.30
N ALA A 17 3.42 8.14 -4.19
CA ALA A 17 4.28 9.05 -3.45
C ALA A 17 5.57 8.33 -3.02
N SER A 18 6.70 8.87 -3.44
CA SER A 18 8.02 8.32 -3.13
C SER A 18 8.79 9.33 -2.29
N ARG A 19 9.45 8.82 -1.26
CA ARG A 19 10.19 9.61 -0.29
C ARG A 19 11.62 9.09 -0.21
N ALA A 20 12.48 9.79 0.55
CA ALA A 20 13.83 9.31 0.79
C ALA A 20 13.79 7.89 1.39
N PRO A 21 14.72 7.01 1.02
CA PRO A 21 14.71 5.62 1.48
C PRO A 21 14.62 5.47 3.00
N GLU A 22 15.31 6.31 3.76
CA GLU A 22 15.29 6.23 5.22
C GLU A 22 13.91 6.57 5.82
N LEU A 23 13.12 7.41 5.14
CA LEU A 23 11.78 7.73 5.60
C LEU A 23 10.83 6.53 5.38
N HIS A 24 10.97 5.83 4.27
CA HIS A 24 10.24 4.59 4.04
C HIS A 24 10.63 3.52 5.05
N ARG A 25 11.93 3.37 5.32
CA ARG A 25 12.41 2.44 6.33
C ARG A 25 11.76 2.73 7.69
N LYS A 26 11.76 3.99 8.11
CA LYS A 26 11.15 4.39 9.38
C LYS A 26 9.67 4.02 9.43
N ALA A 27 8.93 4.32 8.35
CA ALA A 27 7.50 4.04 8.29
C ALA A 27 7.21 2.52 8.32
N PHE A 28 7.96 1.74 7.55
CA PHE A 28 7.79 0.29 7.51
C PHE A 28 8.15 -0.35 8.84
N GLU A 29 9.24 0.08 9.46
CA GLU A 29 9.66 -0.47 10.77
C GLU A 29 8.68 -0.12 11.88
N ALA A 30 7.96 0.98 11.76
CA ALA A 30 6.93 1.38 12.72
C ALA A 30 5.56 0.73 12.44
N SER A 31 5.42 -0.01 11.35
CA SER A 31 4.16 -0.62 10.95
C SER A 31 3.86 -1.86 11.77
N HIS A 32 2.56 -2.14 11.98
CA HIS A 32 2.11 -3.34 12.67
C HIS A 32 2.49 -4.60 11.87
N THR A 33 2.32 -4.56 10.56
CA THR A 33 2.69 -5.68 9.70
C THR A 33 3.20 -5.16 8.36
N VAL A 34 4.18 -5.89 7.82
CA VAL A 34 4.75 -5.61 6.51
C VAL A 34 4.83 -6.91 5.72
N VAL A 35 4.69 -6.80 4.40
CA VAL A 35 4.83 -7.94 3.50
C VAL A 35 5.78 -7.53 2.39
N PHE A 36 6.77 -8.37 2.12
CA PHE A 36 7.69 -8.20 1.00
C PHE A 36 7.60 -9.41 0.09
N ALA A 37 7.45 -9.18 -1.20
CA ALA A 37 7.39 -10.23 -2.21
C ALA A 37 8.69 -10.27 -2.99
N TYR A 38 9.25 -11.46 -3.14
CA TYR A 38 10.51 -11.68 -3.85
C TYR A 38 10.31 -12.63 -5.01
N SER A 39 11.02 -12.38 -6.10
CA SER A 39 11.12 -13.28 -7.25
C SER A 39 12.59 -13.49 -7.55
N ASN A 40 13.07 -14.75 -7.46
CA ASN A 40 14.47 -15.08 -7.68
C ASN A 40 15.43 -14.19 -6.86
N GLY A 41 15.07 -13.96 -5.59
CA GLY A 41 15.88 -13.15 -4.68
C GLY A 41 15.76 -11.64 -4.86
N GLN A 42 14.98 -11.18 -5.83
CA GLN A 42 14.76 -9.76 -6.07
C GLN A 42 13.45 -9.31 -5.44
N LEU A 43 13.47 -8.17 -4.74
CA LEU A 43 12.27 -7.55 -4.20
C LEU A 43 11.41 -7.02 -5.35
N VAL A 44 10.18 -7.51 -5.48
CA VAL A 44 9.29 -7.16 -6.60
C VAL A 44 7.99 -6.52 -6.15
N GLY A 45 7.69 -6.54 -4.86
CA GLY A 45 6.49 -5.91 -4.34
C GLY A 45 6.49 -5.86 -2.84
N PHE A 46 5.59 -5.06 -2.27
CA PHE A 46 5.52 -4.88 -0.83
C PHE A 46 4.21 -4.21 -0.45
N GLY A 47 3.95 -4.18 0.85
CA GLY A 47 2.84 -3.45 1.44
C GLY A 47 2.99 -3.41 2.94
N ARG A 48 2.31 -2.46 3.58
CA ARG A 48 2.34 -2.35 5.04
C ARG A 48 0.98 -2.01 5.59
N ALA A 49 0.76 -2.31 6.86
CA ALA A 49 -0.46 -1.94 7.55
C ALA A 49 -0.14 -1.34 8.91
N ILE A 50 -0.85 -0.29 9.24
CA ILE A 50 -0.89 0.30 10.58
C ILE A 50 -2.11 -0.29 11.28
N SER A 51 -1.98 -0.68 12.55
CA SER A 51 -3.09 -1.28 13.28
C SER A 51 -2.89 -1.10 14.78
N ASP A 52 -4.01 -1.06 15.50
CA ASP A 52 -4.00 -1.14 16.95
C ASP A 52 -3.80 -2.59 17.45
N GLY A 53 -3.80 -3.57 16.54
CA GLY A 53 -3.70 -4.97 16.91
C GLY A 53 -4.96 -5.53 17.54
N ALA A 54 -6.05 -4.78 17.55
CA ALA A 54 -7.31 -5.15 18.20
C ALA A 54 -8.47 -5.20 17.20
N TYR A 55 -8.81 -4.05 16.57
CA TYR A 55 -10.00 -4.02 15.69
C TYR A 55 -9.90 -3.02 14.52
N GLN A 56 -8.88 -2.17 14.42
CA GLN A 56 -8.74 -1.23 13.31
C GLN A 56 -7.39 -1.35 12.63
N ALA A 57 -7.39 -1.22 11.30
CA ALA A 57 -6.17 -1.23 10.51
C ALA A 57 -6.33 -0.37 9.27
N ALA A 58 -5.20 0.11 8.75
CA ALA A 58 -5.14 0.80 7.48
C ALA A 58 -3.94 0.30 6.67
N VAL A 59 -4.13 0.09 5.37
CA VAL A 59 -3.09 -0.41 4.46
C VAL A 59 -2.51 0.75 3.67
N TYR A 60 -1.18 0.77 3.57
CA TYR A 60 -0.42 1.80 2.85
C TYR A 60 0.68 1.16 2.00
N GLU A 61 1.13 1.90 0.99
CA GLU A 61 2.27 1.56 0.14
C GLU A 61 2.24 0.14 -0.41
N MET A 62 1.05 -0.33 -0.84
CA MET A 62 0.95 -1.61 -1.55
C MET A 62 1.33 -1.37 -3.01
N ALA A 63 2.45 -1.93 -3.44
CA ALA A 63 2.99 -1.71 -4.78
C ALA A 63 3.67 -2.96 -5.31
N VAL A 64 3.60 -3.14 -6.63
CA VAL A 64 4.30 -4.20 -7.35
C VAL A 64 5.08 -3.54 -8.50
N ALA A 65 6.35 -3.91 -8.65
CA ALA A 65 7.19 -3.39 -9.73
C ALA A 65 6.50 -3.61 -11.09
N PRO A 66 6.57 -2.63 -12.01
CA PRO A 66 5.82 -2.72 -13.27
C PRO A 66 6.03 -4.01 -14.04
N GLU A 67 7.26 -4.55 -14.07
CA GLU A 67 7.60 -5.78 -14.80
C GLU A 67 6.95 -7.03 -14.20
N PHE A 68 6.46 -6.95 -12.98
CA PHE A 68 5.86 -8.08 -12.26
C PHE A 68 4.37 -7.92 -12.02
N GLN A 69 3.76 -6.88 -12.59
CA GLN A 69 2.32 -6.68 -12.48
C GLN A 69 1.54 -7.67 -13.33
N LYS A 70 0.24 -7.81 -13.06
CA LYS A 70 -0.69 -8.71 -13.78
C LYS A 70 -0.34 -10.19 -13.63
N GLN A 71 0.35 -10.55 -12.56
CA GLN A 71 0.72 -11.94 -12.24
C GLN A 71 0.13 -12.40 -10.91
N GLY A 72 -0.76 -11.61 -10.32
CA GLY A 72 -1.40 -11.96 -9.04
C GLY A 72 -0.59 -11.64 -7.80
N ILE A 73 0.57 -10.98 -7.92
CA ILE A 73 1.45 -10.69 -6.78
C ILE A 73 0.77 -9.69 -5.85
N GLY A 74 0.14 -8.64 -6.40
CA GLY A 74 -0.57 -7.64 -5.58
C GLY A 74 -1.67 -8.26 -4.74
N ALA A 75 -2.45 -9.16 -5.32
CA ALA A 75 -3.50 -9.88 -4.59
C ALA A 75 -2.91 -10.73 -3.46
N LYS A 76 -1.78 -11.40 -3.71
CA LYS A 76 -1.10 -12.20 -2.68
C LYS A 76 -0.57 -11.34 -1.53
N ILE A 77 -0.02 -10.17 -1.86
CA ILE A 77 0.43 -9.22 -0.83
C ILE A 77 -0.73 -8.79 0.05
N MET A 78 -1.85 -8.38 -0.57
CA MET A 78 -3.04 -7.96 0.18
C MET A 78 -3.60 -9.10 1.03
N GLN A 79 -3.68 -10.30 0.48
CA GLN A 79 -4.16 -11.47 1.23
C GLN A 79 -3.25 -11.75 2.43
N ALA A 80 -1.93 -11.63 2.26
CA ALA A 80 -0.98 -11.83 3.36
C ALA A 80 -1.13 -10.75 4.44
N LEU A 81 -1.34 -9.50 4.05
CA LEU A 81 -1.61 -8.42 4.99
C LEU A 81 -2.89 -8.70 5.78
N LEU A 82 -3.99 -9.00 5.08
CA LEU A 82 -5.28 -9.25 5.70
C LEU A 82 -5.24 -10.45 6.65
N ALA A 83 -4.49 -11.49 6.31
CA ALA A 83 -4.34 -12.66 7.16
C ALA A 83 -3.68 -12.35 8.51
N ARG A 84 -2.91 -11.27 8.57
CA ARG A 84 -2.24 -10.83 9.80
C ARG A 84 -3.04 -9.81 10.60
N LEU A 85 -4.26 -9.51 10.16
CA LEU A 85 -5.14 -8.52 10.77
C LEU A 85 -6.50 -9.14 11.13
N PRO A 86 -6.49 -10.31 11.82
CA PRO A 86 -7.76 -10.99 12.10
C PRO A 86 -8.66 -10.12 12.98
N GLY A 87 -9.94 -10.07 12.63
CA GLY A 87 -10.92 -9.32 13.40
C GLY A 87 -10.86 -7.80 13.22
N CYS A 88 -9.97 -7.29 12.37
CA CYS A 88 -9.86 -5.86 12.15
C CYS A 88 -10.78 -5.38 11.02
N ASN A 89 -11.37 -4.20 11.21
CA ASN A 89 -11.84 -3.41 10.08
C ASN A 89 -10.62 -2.87 9.36
N VAL A 90 -10.58 -2.99 8.03
CA VAL A 90 -9.41 -2.56 7.25
C VAL A 90 -9.84 -1.48 6.27
N ILE A 91 -9.16 -0.34 6.29
CA ILE A 91 -9.39 0.74 5.33
C ILE A 91 -8.12 1.01 4.53
N LEU A 92 -8.31 1.61 3.38
CA LEU A 92 -7.23 2.16 2.55
C LEU A 92 -7.83 3.19 1.62
N TYR A 93 -6.98 3.98 0.97
CA TYR A 93 -7.41 4.71 -0.22
C TYR A 93 -6.59 4.22 -1.42
N ALA A 94 -7.31 3.91 -2.50
CA ALA A 94 -6.70 3.40 -3.71
C ALA A 94 -6.13 4.55 -4.55
N SER A 95 -5.12 4.26 -5.36
CA SER A 95 -4.79 5.17 -6.46
C SER A 95 -5.99 5.25 -7.41
N PRO A 96 -6.32 6.45 -7.92
CA PRO A 96 -7.45 6.59 -8.84
C PRO A 96 -7.38 5.60 -10.00
N GLY A 97 -8.48 4.90 -10.23
CA GLY A 97 -8.57 3.87 -11.27
C GLY A 97 -8.22 2.46 -10.80
N LYS A 98 -7.76 2.29 -9.55
CA LYS A 98 -7.39 0.98 -9.00
C LYS A 98 -8.44 0.40 -8.06
N GLU A 99 -9.60 1.04 -7.94
CA GLU A 99 -10.64 0.61 -6.99
C GLU A 99 -11.14 -0.80 -7.26
N ASP A 100 -11.25 -1.19 -8.54
CA ASP A 100 -11.76 -2.52 -8.88
C ASP A 100 -10.84 -3.65 -8.42
N PHE A 101 -9.53 -3.41 -8.37
CA PHE A 101 -8.57 -4.37 -7.82
C PHE A 101 -8.96 -4.72 -6.37
N TYR A 102 -9.27 -3.71 -5.57
CA TYR A 102 -9.63 -3.91 -4.17
C TYR A 102 -11.05 -4.49 -4.02
N ARG A 103 -11.98 -4.13 -4.91
CA ARG A 103 -13.31 -4.72 -4.89
C ARG A 103 -13.27 -6.24 -5.08
N LYS A 104 -12.41 -6.72 -5.96
CA LYS A 104 -12.23 -8.15 -6.19
C LYS A 104 -11.72 -8.89 -4.96
N LEU A 105 -11.07 -8.18 -4.04
CA LEU A 105 -10.57 -8.73 -2.78
C LEU A 105 -11.57 -8.58 -1.64
N GLY A 106 -12.77 -8.08 -1.91
CA GLY A 106 -13.83 -7.96 -0.92
C GLY A 106 -13.96 -6.59 -0.27
N LEU A 107 -13.11 -5.62 -0.63
CA LEU A 107 -13.25 -4.27 -0.10
C LEU A 107 -14.40 -3.55 -0.80
N ARG A 108 -15.05 -2.64 -0.10
CA ARG A 108 -16.15 -1.83 -0.63
C ARG A 108 -15.74 -0.37 -0.55
N LYS A 109 -16.12 0.42 -1.57
CA LYS A 109 -15.81 1.84 -1.60
C LYS A 109 -16.50 2.57 -0.44
N MET A 110 -15.75 3.34 0.32
CA MET A 110 -16.30 4.16 1.41
C MET A 110 -16.97 5.40 0.84
N LYS A 111 -18.12 5.77 1.41
CA LYS A 111 -18.81 7.02 1.06
C LYS A 111 -18.39 8.18 1.95
N THR A 112 -17.87 7.89 3.14
CA THR A 112 -17.63 8.87 4.20
C THR A 112 -16.16 9.06 4.55
N GLY A 113 -15.26 8.49 3.75
CA GLY A 113 -13.84 8.65 3.97
C GLY A 113 -13.42 10.10 3.83
N MET A 114 -12.60 10.59 4.77
CA MET A 114 -12.08 11.96 4.78
C MET A 114 -10.58 11.91 4.95
N ALA A 115 -9.87 12.81 4.28
CA ALA A 115 -8.43 12.89 4.36
C ALA A 115 -7.97 14.33 4.55
N LEU A 116 -6.95 14.51 5.38
CA LEU A 116 -6.21 15.74 5.51
C LEU A 116 -4.81 15.49 4.96
N PHE A 117 -4.59 15.81 3.69
CA PHE A 117 -3.30 15.62 3.05
C PHE A 117 -2.41 16.85 3.24
N GLN A 118 -1.10 16.63 3.40
CA GLN A 118 -0.14 17.72 3.52
C GLN A 118 -0.08 18.55 2.23
N ASN A 119 -0.25 17.90 1.07
CA ASN A 119 -0.33 18.59 -0.22
C ASN A 119 -1.72 18.37 -0.80
N ALA A 120 -2.72 19.05 -0.22
CA ALA A 120 -4.12 18.84 -0.55
C ALA A 120 -4.43 19.15 -2.01
N ASP A 121 -3.88 20.25 -2.54
CA ASP A 121 -4.15 20.67 -3.93
C ASP A 121 -3.61 19.65 -4.94
N ALA A 122 -2.39 19.15 -4.71
CA ALA A 122 -1.81 18.14 -5.58
C ALA A 122 -2.63 16.85 -5.55
N MET A 123 -3.11 16.44 -4.39
CA MET A 123 -3.93 15.24 -4.27
C MET A 123 -5.28 15.40 -4.97
N ALA A 124 -5.89 16.58 -4.90
CA ALA A 124 -7.11 16.88 -5.65
C ALA A 124 -6.86 16.81 -7.16
N GLN A 125 -5.75 17.40 -7.64
CA GLN A 125 -5.40 17.38 -9.06
C GLN A 125 -5.18 15.96 -9.57
N LYS A 126 -4.65 15.07 -8.71
CA LYS A 126 -4.42 13.67 -9.06
C LYS A 126 -5.68 12.80 -8.96
N GLY A 127 -6.80 13.35 -8.49
CA GLY A 127 -8.05 12.62 -8.42
C GLY A 127 -8.29 11.86 -7.11
N PHE A 128 -7.52 12.12 -6.06
CA PHE A 128 -7.74 11.46 -4.77
C PHE A 128 -8.87 12.10 -3.96
N THR A 129 -9.08 13.39 -4.11
CA THR A 129 -10.14 14.12 -3.39
C THR A 129 -10.93 15.00 -4.36
N ASP A 130 -12.06 15.51 -3.88
CA ASP A 130 -12.79 16.59 -4.55
C ASP A 130 -11.97 17.89 -4.49
#